data_544fc66f890be98615da72e840de38bc
#
_entry.id   544fc66f890be98615da72e840de38bc
#
_cell.length_a   1.000
_cell.length_b   1.000
_cell.length_c   1.000
_cell.angle_alpha   90.00
_cell.angle_beta   90.00
_cell.angle_gamma   90.00
#
_symmetry.space_group_name_H-M   'P 1'
#
loop_
_entity.id
_entity.type
_entity.pdbx_description
1 polymer ?
#
loop_
_entity_poly.entity_id
_entity_poly.type
_entity_poly.pdbx_seq_one_letter_code
_entity_poly.pdbx_strand_id
1 'polypeptide(L)'
;MSTPIYTELQKFIRGTGRIAVVKAPPGSGKSYNLLEALDGAIADGKRIAIAAQTNNQVDDLCERFCARFPDDEIVRFSSETYERPSDLADNVSIVFKKDFLPVGPSIIIGTVAKLGLVEIVDEYDVLFIDEAWQMTWADFLTMRDVSDRYVMIGDPGQIPPTVTIAVDRWEVSP
;
A
#
# COMPACT_ATOMS: atom_id res chain seq x y z
N MET A 1 28.02 -9.65 -3.06
CA MET A 1 26.62 -9.95 -3.44
C MET A 1 25.77 -8.81 -2.89
N SER A 2 24.90 -8.21 -3.70
CA SER A 2 23.99 -7.17 -3.20
C SER A 2 22.92 -7.81 -2.31
N THR A 3 22.58 -7.13 -1.21
CA THR A 3 21.51 -7.58 -0.31
C THR A 3 20.17 -7.55 -1.07
N PRO A 4 19.31 -8.58 -0.98
CA PRO A 4 17.99 -8.56 -1.59
C PRO A 4 17.14 -7.36 -1.08
N ILE A 5 16.32 -6.78 -1.95
CA ILE A 5 15.48 -5.60 -1.64
C ILE A 5 14.57 -5.88 -0.44
N TYR A 6 13.93 -7.05 -0.39
CA TYR A 6 13.05 -7.41 0.73
C TYR A 6 13.77 -7.42 2.08
N THR A 7 15.06 -7.80 2.14
CA THR A 7 15.84 -7.76 3.38
C THR A 7 16.05 -6.34 3.88
N GLU A 8 16.29 -5.38 2.99
CA GLU A 8 16.41 -3.97 3.37
C GLU A 8 15.04 -3.40 3.81
N LEU A 9 13.94 -3.82 3.17
CA LEU A 9 12.59 -3.44 3.59
C LEU A 9 12.23 -4.04 4.97
N GLN A 10 12.60 -5.28 5.26
CA GLN A 10 12.43 -5.89 6.59
C GLN A 10 13.18 -5.09 7.67
N LYS A 11 14.41 -4.67 7.38
CA LYS A 11 15.16 -3.79 8.30
C LYS A 11 14.48 -2.44 8.47
N PHE A 12 13.94 -1.88 7.37
CA PHE A 12 13.18 -0.65 7.44
C PHE A 12 11.93 -0.80 8.32
N ILE A 13 11.12 -1.85 8.14
CA ILE A 13 9.90 -2.11 8.92
C ILE A 13 10.23 -2.18 10.42
N ARG A 14 11.31 -2.88 10.79
CA ARG A 14 11.75 -3.05 12.18
C ARG A 14 12.55 -1.87 12.73
N GLY A 15 13.02 -0.99 11.88
CA GLY A 15 13.84 0.17 12.23
C GLY A 15 13.02 1.44 12.48
N THR A 16 13.70 2.59 12.42
CA THR A 16 13.15 3.93 12.68
C THR A 16 13.18 4.87 11.46
N GLY A 17 13.53 4.34 10.27
CA GLY A 17 13.53 5.10 9.03
C GLY A 17 12.15 5.64 8.70
N ARG A 18 12.05 6.86 8.18
CA ARG A 18 10.76 7.49 7.86
C ARG A 18 10.32 7.26 6.42
N ILE A 19 11.24 7.24 5.47
CA ILE A 19 10.92 7.07 4.06
C ILE A 19 11.89 6.07 3.43
N ALA A 20 11.36 5.10 2.71
CA ALA A 20 12.09 4.23 1.80
C ALA A 20 11.50 4.35 0.39
N VAL A 21 12.36 4.43 -0.61
CA VAL A 21 11.95 4.48 -2.03
C VAL A 21 12.56 3.33 -2.78
N VAL A 22 11.70 2.49 -3.37
CA VAL A 22 12.10 1.30 -4.12
C VAL A 22 11.78 1.50 -5.60
N LYS A 23 12.84 1.57 -6.41
CA LYS A 23 12.70 1.55 -7.87
C LYS A 23 12.52 0.11 -8.33
N ALA A 24 11.37 -0.20 -8.87
CA ALA A 24 10.96 -1.55 -9.26
C ALA A 24 10.43 -1.54 -10.71
N PRO A 25 11.32 -1.67 -11.72
CA PRO A 25 10.90 -1.76 -13.11
C PRO A 25 10.05 -3.01 -13.37
N PRO A 26 9.28 -3.07 -14.48
CA PRO A 26 8.51 -4.23 -14.84
C PRO A 26 9.34 -5.51 -14.81
N GLY A 27 8.80 -6.58 -14.25
CA GLY A 27 9.49 -7.86 -14.12
C GLY A 27 10.55 -7.95 -13.01
N SER A 28 10.74 -6.89 -12.21
CA SER A 28 11.71 -6.90 -11.08
C SER A 28 11.27 -7.71 -9.86
N GLY A 29 10.09 -8.34 -9.90
CA GLY A 29 9.55 -9.07 -8.76
C GLY A 29 9.01 -8.17 -7.65
N LYS A 30 8.42 -7.02 -7.98
CA LYS A 30 7.86 -6.05 -7.04
C LYS A 30 6.96 -6.70 -6.00
N SER A 31 5.91 -7.42 -6.43
CA SER A 31 4.97 -8.09 -5.52
C SER A 31 5.65 -9.17 -4.68
N TYR A 32 6.60 -9.91 -5.24
CA TYR A 32 7.40 -10.89 -4.49
C TYR A 32 8.21 -10.20 -3.38
N ASN A 33 8.93 -9.12 -3.70
CA ASN A 33 9.72 -8.38 -2.71
C ASN A 33 8.83 -7.78 -1.62
N LEU A 34 7.62 -7.33 -1.96
CA LEU A 34 6.66 -6.81 -0.98
C LEU A 34 6.17 -7.92 -0.03
N LEU A 35 5.78 -9.08 -0.55
CA LEU A 35 5.37 -10.23 0.25
C LEU A 35 6.50 -10.68 1.19
N GLU A 36 7.71 -10.88 0.67
CA GLU A 36 8.86 -11.29 1.49
C GLU A 36 9.28 -10.23 2.52
N ALA A 37 9.09 -8.94 2.21
CA ALA A 37 9.36 -7.85 3.15
C ALA A 37 8.42 -7.88 4.37
N LEU A 38 7.18 -8.30 4.17
CA LEU A 38 6.15 -8.35 5.22
C LEU A 38 6.08 -9.71 5.92
N ASP A 39 6.90 -10.67 5.51
CA ASP A 39 6.98 -11.96 6.18
C ASP A 39 7.38 -11.78 7.66
N GLY A 40 6.53 -12.29 8.56
CA GLY A 40 6.68 -12.14 9.99
C GLY A 40 6.31 -10.76 10.57
N ALA A 41 5.88 -9.78 9.77
CA ALA A 41 5.55 -8.44 10.29
C ALA A 41 4.43 -8.47 11.33
N ILE A 42 3.36 -9.26 11.10
CA ILE A 42 2.27 -9.42 12.06
C ILE A 42 2.77 -10.11 13.34
N ALA A 43 3.59 -11.16 13.21
CA ALA A 43 4.19 -11.84 14.36
C ALA A 43 5.11 -10.90 15.17
N ASP A 44 5.75 -9.93 14.50
CA ASP A 44 6.52 -8.85 15.13
C ASP A 44 5.63 -7.74 15.75
N GLY A 45 4.31 -7.93 15.78
CA GLY A 45 3.35 -6.98 16.34
C GLY A 45 3.05 -5.77 15.47
N LYS A 46 3.37 -5.81 14.17
CA LYS A 46 3.23 -4.66 13.27
C LYS A 46 1.82 -4.51 12.70
N ARG A 47 1.42 -3.26 12.55
CA ARG A 47 0.22 -2.83 11.81
C ARG A 47 0.67 -2.18 10.51
N ILE A 48 0.31 -2.76 9.40
CA ILE A 48 0.77 -2.34 8.07
C ILE A 48 -0.43 -1.89 7.23
N ALA A 49 -0.31 -0.73 6.58
CA ALA A 49 -1.24 -0.30 5.54
C ALA A 49 -0.58 -0.39 4.16
N ILE A 50 -1.34 -0.83 3.16
CA ILE A 50 -0.89 -0.89 1.76
C ILE A 50 -1.89 -0.13 0.89
N ALA A 51 -1.42 0.86 0.16
CA ALA A 51 -2.19 1.65 -0.80
C ALA A 51 -1.88 1.23 -2.23
N ALA A 52 -2.92 1.00 -3.04
CA ALA A 52 -2.82 0.81 -4.48
C ALA A 52 -3.78 1.75 -5.23
N GLN A 53 -3.59 1.93 -6.54
CA GLN A 53 -4.35 2.93 -7.30
C GLN A 53 -5.77 2.47 -7.63
N THR A 54 -5.97 1.20 -7.92
CA THR A 54 -7.25 0.66 -8.41
C THR A 54 -7.75 -0.51 -7.57
N ASN A 55 -9.07 -0.77 -7.63
CA ASN A 55 -9.68 -1.92 -6.96
C ASN A 55 -9.06 -3.25 -7.42
N ASN A 56 -8.80 -3.41 -8.73
CA ASN A 56 -8.20 -4.64 -9.25
C ASN A 56 -6.80 -4.90 -8.68
N GLN A 57 -5.99 -3.86 -8.51
CA GLN A 57 -4.67 -3.98 -7.86
C GLN A 57 -4.80 -4.35 -6.38
N VAL A 58 -5.77 -3.77 -5.68
CA VAL A 58 -6.06 -4.11 -4.29
C VAL A 58 -6.51 -5.57 -4.18
N ASP A 59 -7.39 -6.03 -5.08
CA ASP A 59 -7.89 -7.42 -5.10
C ASP A 59 -6.75 -8.41 -5.33
N ASP A 60 -5.89 -8.19 -6.35
CA ASP A 60 -4.71 -9.01 -6.63
C ASP A 60 -3.74 -9.06 -5.44
N LEU A 61 -3.50 -7.93 -4.78
CA LEU A 61 -2.67 -7.91 -3.57
C LEU A 61 -3.32 -8.71 -2.44
N CYS A 62 -4.60 -8.54 -2.17
CA CYS A 62 -5.30 -9.28 -1.12
C CYS A 62 -5.21 -10.80 -1.35
N GLU A 63 -5.46 -11.28 -2.57
CA GLU A 63 -5.34 -12.70 -2.92
C GLU A 63 -3.93 -13.24 -2.65
N ARG A 64 -2.92 -12.51 -3.12
CA ARG A 64 -1.52 -12.93 -2.94
C ARG A 64 -1.11 -12.95 -1.47
N PHE A 65 -1.55 -11.95 -0.70
CA PHE A 65 -1.27 -11.89 0.74
C PHE A 65 -1.99 -12.99 1.51
N CYS A 66 -3.29 -13.20 1.27
CA CYS A 66 -4.07 -14.25 1.92
C CYS A 66 -3.57 -15.66 1.54
N ALA A 67 -3.08 -15.85 0.32
CA ALA A 67 -2.47 -17.12 -0.09
C ALA A 67 -1.11 -17.38 0.57
N ARG A 68 -0.31 -16.33 0.78
CA ARG A 68 1.02 -16.43 1.36
C ARG A 68 1.00 -16.50 2.89
N PHE A 69 0.03 -15.84 3.52
CA PHE A 69 -0.09 -15.66 4.95
C PHE A 69 -1.52 -16.04 5.41
N PRO A 70 -1.90 -17.33 5.33
CA PRO A 70 -3.29 -17.76 5.57
C PRO A 70 -3.74 -17.59 7.03
N ASP A 71 -2.80 -17.51 7.96
CA ASP A 71 -3.06 -17.38 9.40
C ASP A 71 -2.98 -15.94 9.90
N ASP A 72 -2.61 -15.00 9.02
CA ASP A 72 -2.44 -13.59 9.36
C ASP A 72 -3.75 -12.79 9.16
N GLU A 73 -3.95 -11.74 9.97
CA GLU A 73 -5.09 -10.82 9.84
C GLU A 73 -4.87 -9.86 8.67
N ILE A 74 -5.43 -10.22 7.51
CA ILE A 74 -5.34 -9.45 6.26
C ILE A 74 -6.72 -9.00 5.85
N VAL A 75 -6.87 -7.70 5.63
CA VAL A 75 -8.16 -7.07 5.36
C VAL A 75 -8.12 -6.22 4.10
N ARG A 76 -9.09 -6.43 3.23
CA ARG A 76 -9.42 -5.50 2.16
C ARG A 76 -10.26 -4.35 2.69
N PHE A 77 -9.70 -3.16 2.76
CA PHE A 77 -10.44 -1.96 3.18
C PHE A 77 -11.07 -1.26 1.97
N SER A 78 -12.39 -1.17 1.94
CA SER A 78 -13.13 -0.74 0.75
C SER A 78 -14.25 0.25 1.03
N SER A 79 -14.80 0.88 -0.03
CA SER A 79 -16.06 1.65 0.07
C SER A 79 -17.27 0.73 0.16
N GLU A 80 -18.37 1.23 0.71
CA GLU A 80 -19.65 0.48 0.75
C GLU A 80 -20.24 0.17 -0.64
N THR A 81 -19.77 0.90 -1.66
CA THR A 81 -20.16 0.69 -3.07
C THR A 81 -19.30 -0.33 -3.80
N TYR A 82 -18.31 -0.91 -3.11
CA TYR A 82 -17.48 -1.94 -3.73
C TYR A 82 -18.26 -3.24 -3.86
N GLU A 83 -18.30 -3.76 -5.07
CA GLU A 83 -18.86 -5.07 -5.39
C GLU A 83 -17.73 -6.10 -5.44
N ARG A 84 -17.85 -7.16 -4.61
CA ARG A 84 -16.87 -8.24 -4.59
C ARG A 84 -16.87 -8.97 -5.93
N PRO A 85 -15.74 -9.07 -6.64
CA PRO A 85 -15.63 -9.92 -7.82
C PRO A 85 -15.92 -11.39 -7.48
N SER A 86 -16.57 -12.10 -8.40
CA SER A 86 -16.94 -13.51 -8.20
C SER A 86 -15.74 -14.47 -8.12
N ASP A 87 -14.60 -14.04 -8.62
CA ASP A 87 -13.32 -14.75 -8.65
C ASP A 87 -12.38 -14.38 -7.49
N LEU A 88 -12.74 -13.39 -6.67
CA LEU A 88 -11.97 -13.04 -5.47
C LEU A 88 -12.06 -14.16 -4.43
N ALA A 89 -10.93 -14.66 -3.96
CA ALA A 89 -10.83 -15.76 -3.01
C ALA A 89 -11.67 -15.54 -1.73
N ASP A 90 -12.39 -16.57 -1.29
CA ASP A 90 -13.37 -16.49 -0.19
C ASP A 90 -12.75 -16.08 1.16
N ASN A 91 -11.45 -16.37 1.35
CA ASN A 91 -10.72 -16.04 2.57
C ASN A 91 -10.28 -14.57 2.65
N VAL A 92 -10.54 -13.75 1.64
CA VAL A 92 -10.29 -12.31 1.71
C VAL A 92 -11.37 -11.64 2.56
N SER A 93 -10.99 -11.16 3.73
CA SER A 93 -11.85 -10.37 4.62
C SER A 93 -12.06 -8.96 4.05
N ILE A 94 -13.31 -8.50 3.96
CA ILE A 94 -13.65 -7.18 3.45
C ILE A 94 -14.25 -6.33 4.55
N VAL A 95 -13.68 -5.14 4.76
CA VAL A 95 -14.16 -4.16 5.74
C VAL A 95 -14.47 -2.85 5.03
N PHE A 96 -15.62 -2.25 5.36
CA PHE A 96 -16.09 -1.02 4.74
C PHE A 96 -15.94 0.22 5.63
N LYS A 97 -15.98 0.04 6.95
CA LYS A 97 -15.93 1.14 7.92
C LYS A 97 -14.70 1.01 8.82
N LYS A 98 -14.11 2.15 9.17
CA LYS A 98 -12.95 2.24 10.04
C LYS A 98 -13.14 1.51 11.37
N ASP A 99 -14.33 1.63 11.96
CA ASP A 99 -14.65 1.07 13.28
C ASP A 99 -14.57 -0.48 13.33
N PHE A 100 -14.55 -1.12 12.17
CA PHE A 100 -14.43 -2.57 12.03
C PHE A 100 -13.02 -3.02 11.58
N LEU A 101 -12.08 -2.08 11.44
CA LEU A 101 -10.69 -2.46 11.16
C LEU A 101 -10.06 -3.14 12.38
N PRO A 102 -9.15 -4.11 12.18
CA PRO A 102 -8.46 -4.78 13.27
C PRO A 102 -7.71 -3.77 14.17
N VAL A 103 -7.83 -3.96 15.47
CA VAL A 103 -7.12 -3.13 16.46
C VAL A 103 -5.69 -3.63 16.70
N GLY A 104 -5.47 -4.94 16.49
CA GLY A 104 -4.18 -5.60 16.68
C GLY A 104 -3.27 -5.57 15.46
N PRO A 105 -2.16 -6.33 15.50
CA PRO A 105 -1.27 -6.52 14.37
C PRO A 105 -2.04 -7.04 13.16
N SER A 106 -1.89 -6.39 12.03
CA SER A 106 -2.69 -6.67 10.83
C SER A 106 -2.10 -6.01 9.58
N ILE A 107 -2.52 -6.48 8.42
CA ILE A 107 -2.26 -5.82 7.14
C ILE A 107 -3.59 -5.37 6.55
N ILE A 108 -3.77 -4.06 6.36
CA ILE A 108 -4.90 -3.54 5.59
C ILE A 108 -4.45 -3.15 4.19
N ILE A 109 -5.25 -3.49 3.20
CA ILE A 109 -4.99 -3.17 1.79
C ILE A 109 -6.19 -2.40 1.24
N GLY A 110 -5.96 -1.20 0.73
CA GLY A 110 -7.02 -0.34 0.20
C GLY A 110 -6.56 0.51 -0.96
N THR A 111 -7.52 1.14 -1.64
CA THR A 111 -7.16 2.14 -2.65
C THR A 111 -6.65 3.42 -2.00
N VAL A 112 -5.80 4.16 -2.71
CA VAL A 112 -5.36 5.52 -2.32
C VAL A 112 -6.55 6.38 -1.92
N ALA A 113 -7.62 6.38 -2.74
CA ALA A 113 -8.84 7.14 -2.46
C ALA A 113 -9.51 6.69 -1.15
N LYS A 114 -9.61 5.38 -0.88
CA LYS A 114 -10.24 4.89 0.35
C LYS A 114 -9.45 5.23 1.58
N LEU A 115 -8.13 5.01 1.56
CA LEU A 115 -7.26 5.34 2.70
C LEU A 115 -7.17 6.85 2.94
N GLY A 116 -7.21 7.66 1.87
CA GLY A 116 -7.16 9.12 1.98
C GLY A 116 -8.48 9.79 2.40
N LEU A 117 -9.64 9.13 2.20
CA LEU A 117 -10.95 9.67 2.58
C LEU A 117 -11.35 9.36 4.02
N VAL A 118 -10.68 8.42 4.64
CA VAL A 118 -10.99 7.98 6.01
C VAL A 118 -9.95 8.55 6.96
N GLU A 119 -10.40 9.22 8.00
CA GLU A 119 -9.54 9.78 9.03
C GLU A 119 -8.89 8.64 9.86
N ILE A 120 -7.77 8.13 9.37
CA ILE A 120 -6.89 7.18 10.05
C ILE A 120 -5.66 8.00 10.45
N VAL A 121 -5.40 8.15 11.74
CA VAL A 121 -4.31 9.00 12.24
C VAL A 121 -3.34 8.14 13.03
N ASP A 122 -2.10 7.99 12.52
CA ASP A 122 -0.97 7.29 13.16
C ASP A 122 -1.31 5.88 13.67
N GLU A 123 -2.25 5.20 12.98
CA GLU A 123 -2.72 3.89 13.41
C GLU A 123 -1.85 2.73 12.89
N TYR A 124 -0.98 3.00 11.89
CA TYR A 124 -0.15 2.00 11.24
C TYR A 124 1.33 2.32 11.40
N ASP A 125 2.13 1.27 11.63
CA ASP A 125 3.59 1.41 11.77
C ASP A 125 4.26 1.83 10.46
N VAL A 126 3.73 1.39 9.32
CA VAL A 126 4.25 1.73 7.98
C VAL A 126 3.12 1.73 6.95
N LEU A 127 3.10 2.75 6.10
CA LEU A 127 2.27 2.79 4.88
C LEU A 127 3.13 2.42 3.66
N PHE A 128 2.79 1.32 3.01
CA PHE A 128 3.32 0.95 1.70
C PHE A 128 2.44 1.55 0.60
N ILE A 129 3.07 2.15 -0.40
CA ILE A 129 2.39 2.73 -1.56
C ILE A 129 2.89 2.02 -2.80
N ASP A 130 2.02 1.19 -3.38
CA ASP A 130 2.30 0.51 -4.64
C ASP A 130 2.01 1.42 -5.82
N GLU A 131 2.80 1.30 -6.89
CA GLU A 131 2.77 2.17 -8.06
C GLU A 131 2.90 3.68 -7.71
N ALA A 132 3.77 4.00 -6.75
CA ALA A 132 3.90 5.35 -6.19
C ALA A 132 4.23 6.42 -7.24
N TRP A 133 4.85 6.06 -8.38
CA TRP A 133 5.12 6.99 -9.49
C TRP A 133 3.88 7.41 -10.29
N GLN A 134 2.77 6.66 -10.14
CA GLN A 134 1.49 7.02 -10.76
C GLN A 134 0.61 7.87 -9.84
N MET A 135 1.06 8.15 -8.62
CA MET A 135 0.32 8.92 -7.62
C MET A 135 0.68 10.40 -7.71
N THR A 136 -0.33 11.28 -7.61
CA THR A 136 -0.11 12.71 -7.49
C THR A 136 0.34 13.08 -6.07
N TRP A 137 1.00 14.23 -5.91
CA TRP A 137 1.33 14.74 -4.59
C TRP A 137 0.06 15.03 -3.74
N ALA A 138 -1.02 15.45 -4.40
CA ALA A 138 -2.30 15.66 -3.72
C ALA A 138 -2.84 14.36 -3.11
N ASP A 139 -2.81 13.25 -3.86
CA ASP A 139 -3.23 11.93 -3.36
C ASP A 139 -2.37 11.48 -2.17
N PHE A 140 -1.05 11.66 -2.26
CA PHE A 140 -0.16 11.35 -1.14
C PHE A 140 -0.54 12.12 0.13
N LEU A 141 -0.81 13.42 0.00
CA LEU A 141 -1.17 14.26 1.14
C LEU A 141 -2.47 13.84 1.82
N THR A 142 -3.40 13.20 1.10
CA THR A 142 -4.64 12.68 1.72
C THR A 142 -4.39 11.51 2.67
N MET A 143 -3.31 10.75 2.43
CA MET A 143 -2.96 9.57 3.23
C MET A 143 -1.85 9.84 4.28
N ARG A 144 -1.36 11.08 4.37
CA ARG A 144 -0.20 11.41 5.19
C ARG A 144 -0.33 11.03 6.67
N ASP A 145 -1.57 11.02 7.18
CA ASP A 145 -1.84 10.78 8.59
C ASP A 145 -2.06 9.29 8.91
N VAL A 146 -2.06 8.40 7.90
CA VAL A 146 -2.20 6.94 8.07
C VAL A 146 -1.00 6.36 8.83
N SER A 147 0.19 6.86 8.54
CA SER A 147 1.45 6.51 9.21
C SER A 147 2.43 7.67 9.08
N ASP A 148 3.39 7.77 9.96
CA ASP A 148 4.54 8.69 9.84
C ASP A 148 5.73 8.06 9.08
N ARG A 149 5.58 6.81 8.59
CA ARG A 149 6.61 6.04 7.89
C ARG A 149 6.08 5.46 6.59
N TYR A 150 6.82 5.68 5.50
CA TYR A 150 6.37 5.36 4.15
C TYR A 150 7.37 4.50 3.40
N VAL A 151 6.86 3.51 2.67
CA VAL A 151 7.60 2.77 1.64
C VAL A 151 6.93 3.03 0.30
N MET A 152 7.61 3.73 -0.59
CA MET A 152 7.13 4.03 -1.94
C MET A 152 7.76 3.05 -2.93
N ILE A 153 6.94 2.24 -3.59
CA ILE A 153 7.39 1.25 -4.56
C ILE A 153 6.82 1.59 -5.94
N GLY A 154 7.63 1.56 -6.97
CA GLY A 154 7.14 1.78 -8.33
C GLY A 154 8.27 1.93 -9.35
N ASP A 155 7.87 2.14 -10.59
CA ASP A 155 8.78 2.28 -11.72
C ASP A 155 8.82 3.73 -12.21
N PRO A 156 9.96 4.43 -12.09
CA PRO A 156 10.11 5.79 -12.59
C PRO A 156 10.06 5.90 -14.12
N GLY A 157 10.13 4.78 -14.84
CA GLY A 157 10.00 4.73 -16.30
C GLY A 157 8.56 4.58 -16.80
N GLN A 158 7.57 4.43 -15.89
CA GLN A 158 6.16 4.35 -16.25
C GLN A 158 5.55 5.74 -16.49
N ILE A 159 4.33 5.72 -17.07
CA ILE A 159 3.56 6.93 -17.36
C ILE A 159 3.30 7.70 -16.06
N PRO A 160 3.60 9.00 -16.02
CA PRO A 160 3.31 9.83 -14.85
C PRO A 160 1.80 9.95 -14.60
N PRO A 161 1.38 10.42 -13.41
CA PRO A 161 -0.03 10.60 -13.10
C PRO A 161 -0.74 11.46 -14.14
N THR A 162 -1.95 11.07 -14.53
CA THR A 162 -2.79 11.90 -15.38
C THR A 162 -3.39 13.02 -14.57
N VAL A 163 -2.95 14.25 -14.81
CA VAL A 163 -3.53 15.45 -14.20
C VAL A 163 -4.66 15.94 -15.09
N THR A 164 -5.90 15.87 -14.61
CA THR A 164 -7.11 16.26 -15.39
C THR A 164 -7.40 17.77 -15.35
N ILE A 165 -6.65 18.53 -14.55
CA ILE A 165 -6.81 19.98 -14.43
C ILE A 165 -5.75 20.65 -15.32
N ALA A 166 -6.17 21.63 -16.13
CA ALA A 166 -5.22 22.46 -16.90
C ALA A 166 -4.27 23.18 -15.94
N VAL A 167 -2.99 22.84 -16.03
CA VAL A 167 -1.93 23.39 -15.16
C VAL A 167 -1.02 24.39 -15.88
N ASP A 168 -1.49 24.91 -17.01
CA ASP A 168 -0.72 25.81 -17.92
C ASP A 168 -0.01 26.95 -17.19
N ARG A 169 -0.60 27.41 -16.08
CA ARG A 169 0.00 28.49 -15.28
C ARG A 169 1.13 28.03 -14.34
N TRP A 170 1.36 26.72 -14.21
CA TRP A 170 2.42 26.11 -13.38
C TRP A 170 3.57 25.53 -14.22
N GLU A 171 3.38 25.48 -15.55
CA GLU A 171 4.40 25.01 -16.51
C GLU A 171 5.35 26.13 -16.94
N VAL A 172 5.11 27.36 -16.52
CA VAL A 172 6.04 28.47 -16.76
C VAL A 172 7.22 28.28 -15.82
N SER A 173 8.26 27.65 -16.33
CA SER A 173 9.58 27.62 -15.68
C SER A 173 10.06 29.06 -15.47
N PRO A 174 10.58 29.41 -14.30
CA PRO A 174 11.17 30.70 -14.05
C PRO A 174 12.41 30.93 -14.90
#